data_01e34cbec3a54c9d8acd621c0e797154
#
_entry.id   01e34cbec3a54c9d8acd621c0e797154
#
_cell.length_a   1.000
_cell.length_b   1.000
_cell.length_c   1.000
_cell.angle_alpha   90.00
_cell.angle_beta   90.00
_cell.angle_gamma   90.00
#
_symmetry.space_group_name_H-M   'P 1'
#
loop_
_entity.id
_entity.type
_entity.pdbx_description
1 polymer ?
#
loop_
_entity_poly.entity_id
_entity_poly.type
_entity_poly.pdbx_seq_one_letter_code
_entity_poly.pdbx_strand_id
1 'polypeptide(L)'
;VSAGTPMPQIVAALNEFQPVVIAPYASLAVMLADEHEVGRLRINPVLLALAAEGLPEAQYGRIAKVFGASVGNSYAATECPYLSHACEEGWLHVNTDWGRFEPVDENFAPVPRGQASHTVLISNLANKTQPVLRYDLGDSVQERLDRCPCGSPFPAIKVQGRSADVMSFPGRHGGKLVIPPLAFSLLLDGISGV
;
A
#
# COMPACT_ATOMS: atom_id res chain seq x y z
N VAL A 1 -2.82 6.37 19.91
CA VAL A 1 -2.20 5.14 20.43
C VAL A 1 -1.05 4.78 19.51
N SER A 2 0.12 4.42 20.05
CA SER A 2 1.28 3.98 19.25
C SER A 2 1.06 2.56 18.72
N ALA A 3 1.56 2.27 17.50
CA ALA A 3 1.51 0.92 16.92
C ALA A 3 2.29 -0.12 17.74
N GLY A 4 3.30 0.28 18.53
CA GLY A 4 4.02 -0.60 19.45
C GLY A 4 3.33 -0.88 20.80
N THR A 5 2.12 -0.32 21.00
CA THR A 5 1.33 -0.58 22.22
C THR A 5 0.77 -2.02 22.18
N PRO A 6 0.76 -2.77 23.29
CA PRO A 6 0.14 -4.09 23.35
C PRO A 6 -1.34 -4.08 22.90
N MET A 7 -1.75 -5.07 22.13
CA MET A 7 -3.11 -5.16 21.54
C MET A 7 -4.24 -4.94 22.56
N PRO A 8 -4.22 -5.54 23.78
CA PRO A 8 -5.30 -5.29 24.75
C PRO A 8 -5.46 -3.82 25.16
N GLN A 9 -4.34 -3.07 25.18
CA GLN A 9 -4.38 -1.63 25.51
C GLN A 9 -4.88 -0.80 24.32
N ILE A 10 -4.53 -1.19 23.09
CA ILE A 10 -5.07 -0.58 21.87
C ILE A 10 -6.59 -0.77 21.84
N VAL A 11 -7.06 -2.00 22.06
CA VAL A 11 -8.48 -2.34 22.09
C VAL A 11 -9.23 -1.55 23.16
N ALA A 12 -8.68 -1.46 24.38
CA ALA A 12 -9.29 -0.68 25.47
C ALA A 12 -9.42 0.79 25.08
N ALA A 13 -8.35 1.41 24.58
CA ALA A 13 -8.35 2.81 24.19
C ALA A 13 -9.32 3.09 23.01
N LEU A 14 -9.38 2.20 22.01
CA LEU A 14 -10.31 2.36 20.90
C LEU A 14 -11.77 2.17 21.33
N ASN A 15 -12.04 1.22 22.23
CA ASN A 15 -13.37 1.02 22.80
C ASN A 15 -13.84 2.23 23.65
N GLU A 16 -12.93 2.92 24.33
CA GLU A 16 -13.24 4.13 25.07
C GLU A 16 -13.47 5.33 24.15
N PHE A 17 -12.56 5.51 23.18
CA PHE A 17 -12.56 6.70 22.30
C PHE A 17 -13.66 6.67 21.23
N GLN A 18 -14.07 5.47 20.74
CA GLN A 18 -15.07 5.28 19.69
C GLN A 18 -14.79 6.10 18.42
N PRO A 19 -13.66 5.87 17.73
CA PRO A 19 -13.26 6.66 16.57
C PRO A 19 -14.20 6.47 15.38
N VAL A 20 -14.52 7.58 14.70
CA VAL A 20 -15.28 7.58 13.43
C VAL A 20 -14.37 7.21 12.25
N VAL A 21 -13.09 7.59 12.31
CA VAL A 21 -12.05 7.27 11.33
C VAL A 21 -10.84 6.71 12.06
N ILE A 22 -10.25 5.65 11.55
CA ILE A 22 -8.97 5.12 12.01
C ILE A 22 -7.97 5.05 10.87
N ALA A 23 -6.70 5.35 11.16
CA ALA A 23 -5.61 5.32 10.20
C ALA A 23 -4.47 4.42 10.70
N PRO A 24 -4.67 3.10 10.72
CA PRO A 24 -3.67 2.15 11.17
C PRO A 24 -2.68 1.78 10.06
N TYR A 25 -1.56 1.18 10.43
CA TYR A 25 -0.80 0.32 9.52
C TYR A 25 -1.71 -0.80 9.00
N ALA A 26 -1.47 -1.25 7.78
CA ALA A 26 -2.34 -2.24 7.16
C ALA A 26 -2.33 -3.58 7.92
N SER A 27 -1.17 -4.04 8.39
CA SER A 27 -1.04 -5.23 9.24
C SER A 27 -1.80 -5.08 10.58
N LEU A 28 -1.75 -3.89 11.20
CA LEU A 28 -2.51 -3.62 12.41
C LEU A 28 -4.02 -3.65 12.16
N ALA A 29 -4.48 -3.21 10.99
CA ALA A 29 -5.91 -3.30 10.64
C ALA A 29 -6.41 -4.74 10.58
N VAL A 30 -5.60 -5.68 10.08
CA VAL A 30 -5.90 -7.12 10.10
C VAL A 30 -6.08 -7.61 11.53
N MET A 31 -5.12 -7.29 12.42
CA MET A 31 -5.21 -7.67 13.84
C MET A 31 -6.42 -7.04 14.55
N LEU A 32 -6.77 -5.80 14.23
CA LEU A 32 -7.96 -5.14 14.77
C LEU A 32 -9.24 -5.79 14.25
N ALA A 33 -9.25 -6.30 13.01
CA ALA A 33 -10.38 -7.06 12.48
C ALA A 33 -10.56 -8.38 13.26
N ASP A 34 -9.47 -9.09 13.58
CA ASP A 34 -9.53 -10.31 14.42
C ASP A 34 -10.13 -9.99 15.81
N GLU A 35 -9.71 -8.89 16.44
CA GLU A 35 -10.24 -8.45 17.73
C GLU A 35 -11.73 -8.07 17.67
N HIS A 36 -12.16 -7.51 16.54
CA HIS A 36 -13.57 -7.16 16.30
C HIS A 36 -14.43 -8.42 16.08
N GLU A 37 -13.96 -9.37 15.28
CA GLU A 37 -14.68 -10.63 15.01
C GLU A 37 -14.92 -11.45 16.27
N VAL A 38 -13.99 -11.45 17.22
CA VAL A 38 -14.14 -12.12 18.51
C VAL A 38 -14.87 -11.28 19.57
N GLY A 39 -15.31 -10.06 19.21
CA GLY A 39 -16.12 -9.18 20.05
C GLY A 39 -15.35 -8.44 21.16
N ARG A 40 -14.02 -8.48 21.16
CA ARG A 40 -13.21 -7.70 22.09
C ARG A 40 -13.11 -6.23 21.70
N LEU A 41 -12.93 -5.94 20.40
CA LEU A 41 -13.02 -4.60 19.86
C LEU A 41 -14.45 -4.28 19.46
N ARG A 42 -14.99 -3.16 19.92
CA ARG A 42 -16.38 -2.72 19.71
C ARG A 42 -16.42 -1.27 19.28
N ILE A 43 -16.02 -1.02 18.03
CA ILE A 43 -16.05 0.29 17.37
C ILE A 43 -16.79 0.18 16.03
N ASN A 44 -17.34 1.30 15.56
CA ASN A 44 -18.04 1.37 14.28
C ASN A 44 -17.51 2.55 13.45
N PRO A 45 -16.26 2.46 12.96
CA PRO A 45 -15.70 3.51 12.11
C PRO A 45 -16.43 3.53 10.77
N VAL A 46 -16.49 4.68 10.12
CA VAL A 46 -17.00 4.81 8.74
C VAL A 46 -15.89 4.63 7.71
N LEU A 47 -14.63 4.83 8.12
CA LEU A 47 -13.47 4.77 7.25
C LEU A 47 -12.25 4.21 7.99
N LEU A 48 -11.58 3.26 7.35
CA LEU A 48 -10.21 2.84 7.68
C LEU A 48 -9.29 3.33 6.57
N ALA A 49 -8.42 4.29 6.88
CA ALA A 49 -7.40 4.80 5.98
C ALA A 49 -6.08 4.06 6.24
N LEU A 50 -5.84 3.00 5.50
CA LEU A 50 -4.65 2.18 5.65
C LEU A 50 -3.42 2.89 5.06
N ALA A 51 -2.26 2.69 5.66
CA ALA A 51 -1.02 3.30 5.23
C ALA A 51 0.20 2.40 5.44
N ALA A 52 1.31 2.77 4.82
CA ALA A 52 2.67 2.25 4.98
C ALA A 52 2.93 0.83 4.45
N GLU A 53 1.92 -0.01 4.32
CA GLU A 53 2.07 -1.41 3.91
C GLU A 53 1.00 -1.77 2.88
N GLY A 54 1.32 -2.71 1.98
CA GLY A 54 0.33 -3.35 1.10
C GLY A 54 -0.29 -4.58 1.78
N LEU A 55 -1.55 -4.87 1.46
CA LEU A 55 -2.22 -6.12 1.82
C LEU A 55 -2.65 -6.87 0.57
N PRO A 56 -2.81 -8.21 0.66
CA PRO A 56 -3.55 -8.97 -0.33
C PRO A 56 -4.97 -8.41 -0.51
N GLU A 57 -5.49 -8.41 -1.74
CA GLU A 57 -6.78 -7.80 -2.07
C GLU A 57 -7.94 -8.36 -1.22
N ALA A 58 -7.91 -9.66 -0.91
CA ALA A 58 -8.90 -10.32 -0.07
C ALA A 58 -8.97 -9.71 1.35
N GLN A 59 -7.86 -9.23 1.89
CA GLN A 59 -7.83 -8.63 3.24
C GLN A 59 -8.54 -7.27 3.28
N TYR A 60 -8.46 -6.47 2.22
CA TYR A 60 -9.23 -5.22 2.14
C TYR A 60 -10.74 -5.49 2.21
N GLY A 61 -11.21 -6.48 1.44
CA GLY A 61 -12.62 -6.89 1.47
C GLY A 61 -13.06 -7.45 2.83
N ARG A 62 -12.20 -8.25 3.49
CA ARG A 62 -12.46 -8.77 4.84
C ARG A 62 -12.60 -7.63 5.85
N ILE A 63 -11.63 -6.71 5.90
CA ILE A 63 -11.63 -5.58 6.84
C ILE A 63 -12.89 -4.72 6.62
N ALA A 64 -13.21 -4.39 5.36
CA ALA A 64 -14.41 -3.63 5.03
C ALA A 64 -15.70 -4.31 5.55
N LYS A 65 -15.80 -5.63 5.37
CA LYS A 65 -16.94 -6.41 5.83
C LYS A 65 -17.04 -6.48 7.37
N VAL A 66 -15.90 -6.70 8.04
CA VAL A 66 -15.84 -6.83 9.50
C VAL A 66 -16.28 -5.56 10.20
N PHE A 67 -15.81 -4.40 9.73
CA PHE A 67 -16.17 -3.11 10.33
C PHE A 67 -17.43 -2.47 9.73
N GLY A 68 -17.96 -2.99 8.61
CA GLY A 68 -19.04 -2.34 7.87
C GLY A 68 -18.64 -0.94 7.35
N ALA A 69 -17.37 -0.74 7.03
CA ALA A 69 -16.74 0.54 6.76
C ALA A 69 -16.07 0.58 5.38
N SER A 70 -15.87 1.78 4.86
CA SER A 70 -14.98 1.99 3.71
C SER A 70 -13.53 1.75 4.12
N VAL A 71 -12.77 1.09 3.25
CA VAL A 71 -11.33 0.90 3.42
C VAL A 71 -10.60 1.59 2.29
N GLY A 72 -9.79 2.57 2.63
CA GLY A 72 -8.90 3.27 1.70
C GLY A 72 -7.44 2.89 1.95
N ASN A 73 -6.62 3.01 0.92
CA ASN A 73 -5.17 2.90 1.03
C ASN A 73 -4.51 4.08 0.32
N SER A 74 -3.30 4.40 0.71
CA SER A 74 -2.48 5.41 0.03
C SER A 74 -1.05 4.93 -0.04
N TYR A 75 -0.41 5.19 -1.18
CA TYR A 75 1.02 5.08 -1.32
C TYR A 75 1.63 6.47 -1.14
N ALA A 76 2.54 6.57 -0.20
CA ALA A 76 3.18 7.81 0.19
C ALA A 76 4.61 7.53 0.67
N ALA A 77 5.44 8.56 0.63
CA ALA A 77 6.76 8.57 1.23
C ALA A 77 6.92 9.82 2.09
N THR A 78 7.86 9.81 3.03
CA THR A 78 8.17 10.99 3.85
C THR A 78 8.52 12.20 2.97
N GLU A 79 9.17 11.94 1.84
CA GLU A 79 9.58 12.92 0.85
C GLU A 79 8.39 13.49 0.05
N CYS A 80 7.28 12.75 -0.01
CA CYS A 80 6.04 13.17 -0.68
C CYS A 80 4.83 12.50 -0.03
N PRO A 81 4.31 13.05 1.09
CA PRO A 81 3.26 12.39 1.88
C PRO A 81 1.89 12.31 1.20
N TYR A 82 1.66 13.12 0.16
CA TYR A 82 0.39 13.14 -0.60
C TYR A 82 0.56 12.55 -2.01
N LEU A 83 1.38 11.51 -2.14
CA LEU A 83 1.76 10.98 -3.44
C LEU A 83 0.59 10.31 -4.17
N SER A 84 -0.30 9.61 -3.47
CA SER A 84 -1.41 8.90 -4.11
C SER A 84 -2.66 8.78 -3.23
N HIS A 85 -3.78 8.38 -3.87
CA HIS A 85 -5.03 7.97 -3.22
C HIS A 85 -5.61 6.74 -3.91
N ALA A 86 -6.28 5.88 -3.14
CA ALA A 86 -6.97 4.71 -3.68
C ALA A 86 -8.29 5.08 -4.35
N CYS A 87 -8.73 4.24 -5.30
CA CYS A 87 -10.07 4.26 -5.87
C CYS A 87 -10.78 2.91 -5.66
N GLU A 88 -12.08 2.87 -5.93
CA GLU A 88 -12.94 1.67 -5.80
C GLU A 88 -12.51 0.49 -6.67
N GLU A 89 -11.74 0.74 -7.73
CA GLU A 89 -11.19 -0.27 -8.63
C GLU A 89 -9.88 -0.93 -8.08
N GLY A 90 -9.49 -0.62 -6.84
CA GLY A 90 -8.29 -1.16 -6.19
C GLY A 90 -6.97 -0.64 -6.78
N TRP A 91 -6.99 0.51 -7.46
CA TRP A 91 -5.81 1.20 -7.97
C TRP A 91 -5.48 2.43 -7.12
N LEU A 92 -4.20 2.78 -7.11
CA LEU A 92 -3.70 4.01 -6.48
C LEU A 92 -3.48 5.05 -7.57
N HIS A 93 -4.17 6.18 -7.48
CA HIS A 93 -4.00 7.31 -8.40
C HIS A 93 -2.92 8.25 -7.89
N VAL A 94 -1.92 8.52 -8.74
CA VAL A 94 -0.80 9.40 -8.40
C VAL A 94 -1.20 10.86 -8.58
N ASN A 95 -1.05 11.66 -7.53
CA ASN A 95 -1.34 13.10 -7.52
C ASN A 95 -0.25 13.88 -8.28
N THR A 96 -0.30 13.82 -9.62
CA THR A 96 0.72 14.41 -10.51
C THR A 96 0.72 15.93 -10.54
N ASP A 97 -0.26 16.58 -9.94
CA ASP A 97 -0.30 18.02 -9.65
C ASP A 97 0.57 18.42 -8.45
N TRP A 98 0.87 17.47 -7.53
CA TRP A 98 1.72 17.68 -6.36
C TRP A 98 3.14 17.12 -6.52
N GLY A 99 3.32 16.12 -7.38
CA GLY A 99 4.60 15.47 -7.57
C GLY A 99 4.79 14.89 -8.97
N ARG A 100 6.01 14.96 -9.47
CA ARG A 100 6.40 14.20 -10.66
C ARG A 100 6.76 12.79 -10.24
N PHE A 101 6.22 11.82 -10.93
CA PHE A 101 6.36 10.38 -10.66
C PHE A 101 6.92 9.71 -11.91
N GLU A 102 8.09 9.11 -11.80
CA GLU A 102 8.85 8.54 -12.91
C GLU A 102 9.18 7.06 -12.61
N PRO A 103 8.37 6.08 -13.07
CA PRO A 103 8.75 4.67 -13.03
C PRO A 103 9.93 4.44 -13.98
N VAL A 104 11.02 3.84 -13.48
CA VAL A 104 12.27 3.65 -14.23
C VAL A 104 12.81 2.23 -14.10
N ASP A 105 13.63 1.83 -15.06
CA ASP A 105 14.40 0.59 -15.03
C ASP A 105 15.69 0.71 -14.19
N GLU A 106 16.54 -0.31 -14.19
CA GLU A 106 17.83 -0.36 -13.48
C GLU A 106 18.84 0.70 -13.98
N ASN A 107 18.64 1.23 -15.18
CA ASN A 107 19.48 2.27 -15.79
C ASN A 107 18.86 3.68 -15.65
N PHE A 108 17.79 3.81 -14.84
CA PHE A 108 17.00 5.03 -14.70
C PHE A 108 16.36 5.53 -15.99
N ALA A 109 16.16 4.65 -16.99
CA ALA A 109 15.37 4.94 -18.17
C ALA A 109 13.87 4.70 -17.91
N PRO A 110 12.96 5.49 -18.53
CA PRO A 110 11.53 5.35 -18.32
C PRO A 110 11.02 3.95 -18.71
N VAL A 111 10.17 3.36 -17.88
CA VAL A 111 9.52 2.08 -18.15
C VAL A 111 8.17 2.32 -18.86
N PRO A 112 7.85 1.54 -19.92
CA PRO A 112 6.53 1.60 -20.54
C PRO A 112 5.39 1.25 -19.57
N ARG A 113 4.23 1.87 -19.75
CA ARG A 113 3.02 1.51 -19.01
C ARG A 113 2.71 0.02 -19.12
N GLY A 114 2.19 -0.56 -18.07
CA GLY A 114 1.87 -1.99 -17.99
C GLY A 114 3.04 -2.90 -17.62
N GLN A 115 4.27 -2.37 -17.58
CA GLN A 115 5.44 -3.09 -17.09
C GLN A 115 5.79 -2.66 -15.67
N ALA A 116 6.33 -3.59 -14.89
CA ALA A 116 6.85 -3.28 -13.56
C ALA A 116 8.15 -2.49 -13.69
N SER A 117 8.28 -1.43 -12.90
CA SER A 117 9.52 -0.64 -12.80
C SER A 117 10.55 -1.34 -11.90
N HIS A 118 11.82 -1.00 -12.05
CA HIS A 118 12.85 -1.32 -11.05
C HIS A 118 12.65 -0.46 -9.81
N THR A 119 12.49 0.84 -10.02
CA THR A 119 12.21 1.82 -8.96
C THR A 119 11.35 2.96 -9.47
N VAL A 120 11.05 3.89 -8.58
CA VAL A 120 10.35 5.14 -8.90
C VAL A 120 11.19 6.32 -8.43
N LEU A 121 11.38 7.29 -9.33
CA LEU A 121 11.93 8.58 -8.97
C LEU A 121 10.80 9.58 -8.75
N ILE A 122 10.85 10.29 -7.62
CA ILE A 122 9.87 11.34 -7.32
C ILE A 122 10.51 12.71 -7.25
N SER A 123 9.76 13.73 -7.70
CA SER A 123 10.06 15.12 -7.44
C SER A 123 8.86 15.78 -6.77
N ASN A 124 9.04 16.29 -5.56
CA ASN A 124 7.97 16.96 -4.82
C ASN A 124 7.87 18.43 -5.26
N LEU A 125 6.79 18.78 -5.96
CA LEU A 125 6.55 20.12 -6.51
C LEU A 125 5.96 21.08 -5.47
N ALA A 126 5.40 20.56 -4.38
CA ALA A 126 4.76 21.34 -3.34
C ALA A 126 5.74 21.84 -2.27
N ASN A 127 6.80 21.08 -1.98
CA ASN A 127 7.77 21.44 -0.96
C ASN A 127 8.83 22.39 -1.51
N LYS A 128 8.62 23.69 -1.30
CA LYS A 128 9.55 24.76 -1.76
C LYS A 128 10.68 25.04 -0.78
N THR A 129 10.57 24.58 0.47
CA THR A 129 11.57 24.83 1.52
C THR A 129 12.68 23.82 1.47
N GLN A 130 12.35 22.55 1.26
CA GLN A 130 13.31 21.46 1.08
C GLN A 130 12.94 20.72 -0.21
N PRO A 131 13.43 21.20 -1.37
CA PRO A 131 13.08 20.58 -2.65
C PRO A 131 13.63 19.16 -2.73
N VAL A 132 12.77 18.24 -3.14
CA VAL A 132 13.09 16.85 -3.43
C VAL A 132 12.98 16.68 -4.94
N LEU A 133 14.07 16.35 -5.62
CA LEU A 133 14.14 16.23 -7.07
C LEU A 133 14.71 14.86 -7.45
N ARG A 134 13.93 14.09 -8.22
CA ARG A 134 14.29 12.75 -8.70
C ARG A 134 14.85 11.83 -7.61
N TYR A 135 14.22 11.87 -6.45
CA TYR A 135 14.58 11.02 -5.31
C TYR A 135 14.14 9.59 -5.59
N ASP A 136 15.06 8.65 -5.42
CA ASP A 136 14.80 7.22 -5.61
C ASP A 136 14.08 6.64 -4.39
N LEU A 137 12.84 6.18 -4.58
CA LEU A 137 12.05 5.57 -3.50
C LEU A 137 12.44 4.13 -3.20
N GLY A 138 13.10 3.44 -4.13
CA GLY A 138 13.43 2.03 -4.01
C GLY A 138 12.20 1.11 -4.08
N ASP A 139 11.08 1.59 -4.62
CA ASP A 139 9.84 0.84 -4.74
C ASP A 139 9.54 0.52 -6.21
N SER A 140 9.22 -0.74 -6.51
CA SER A 140 8.73 -1.15 -7.82
C SER A 140 7.23 -0.89 -7.93
N VAL A 141 6.80 -0.33 -9.06
CA VAL A 141 5.40 -0.09 -9.37
C VAL A 141 5.07 -0.54 -10.78
N GLN A 142 3.79 -0.78 -11.02
CA GLN A 142 3.25 -1.02 -12.36
C GLN A 142 2.17 0.02 -12.65
N GLU A 143 2.37 0.85 -13.67
CA GLU A 143 1.36 1.79 -14.13
C GLU A 143 0.32 1.07 -15.01
N ARG A 144 -0.95 1.41 -14.85
CA ARG A 144 -2.04 0.86 -15.64
C ARG A 144 -1.93 1.31 -17.11
N LEU A 145 -2.18 0.38 -18.04
CA LEU A 145 -2.16 0.66 -19.48
C LEU A 145 -3.27 1.62 -19.90
N ASP A 146 -4.50 1.30 -19.48
CA ASP A 146 -5.71 2.00 -19.86
C ASP A 146 -6.15 3.00 -18.80
N ARG A 147 -7.08 3.89 -19.15
CA ARG A 147 -7.71 4.75 -18.16
C ARG A 147 -8.46 3.92 -17.12
N CYS A 148 -8.38 4.35 -15.86
CA CYS A 148 -9.11 3.69 -14.80
C CYS A 148 -10.63 3.87 -14.99
N PRO A 149 -11.45 2.81 -14.85
CA PRO A 149 -12.91 2.91 -14.94
C PRO A 149 -13.55 3.87 -13.93
N CYS A 150 -12.88 4.15 -12.80
CA CYS A 150 -13.36 5.12 -11.81
C CYS A 150 -13.46 6.57 -12.35
N GLY A 151 -12.93 6.84 -13.56
CA GLY A 151 -12.99 8.15 -14.20
C GLY A 151 -11.92 9.14 -13.77
N SER A 152 -11.05 8.81 -12.80
CA SER A 152 -9.95 9.69 -12.41
C SER A 152 -9.01 9.99 -13.58
N PRO A 153 -8.61 11.25 -13.81
CA PRO A 153 -7.66 11.62 -14.84
C PRO A 153 -6.21 11.29 -14.48
N PHE A 154 -5.92 11.01 -13.21
CA PHE A 154 -4.57 10.73 -12.72
C PHE A 154 -4.08 9.33 -13.10
N PRO A 155 -2.77 9.15 -13.34
CA PRO A 155 -2.18 7.83 -13.57
C PRO A 155 -2.52 6.88 -12.43
N ALA A 156 -2.86 5.64 -12.77
CA ALA A 156 -3.19 4.60 -11.82
C ALA A 156 -2.04 3.59 -11.72
N ILE A 157 -1.64 3.24 -10.51
CA ILE A 157 -0.52 2.35 -10.23
C ILE A 157 -0.90 1.22 -9.26
N LYS A 158 -0.15 0.13 -9.32
CA LYS A 158 -0.04 -0.87 -8.26
C LYS A 158 1.39 -0.92 -7.76
N VAL A 159 1.59 -0.89 -6.46
CA VAL A 159 2.89 -1.06 -5.83
C VAL A 159 3.21 -2.55 -5.76
N GLN A 160 4.39 -2.94 -6.22
CA GLN A 160 4.86 -4.33 -6.24
C GLN A 160 5.72 -4.68 -5.01
N GLY A 161 6.18 -3.67 -4.29
CA GLY A 161 7.04 -3.77 -3.14
C GLY A 161 8.43 -3.15 -3.37
N ARG A 162 9.29 -3.28 -2.39
CA ARG A 162 10.64 -2.73 -2.45
C ARG A 162 11.54 -3.51 -3.39
N SER A 163 12.31 -2.82 -4.22
CA SER A 163 13.27 -3.44 -5.13
C SER A 163 14.36 -4.21 -4.37
N ALA A 164 14.77 -3.73 -3.20
CA ALA A 164 15.76 -4.39 -2.34
C ALA A 164 15.26 -5.69 -1.71
N ASP A 165 13.94 -5.87 -1.59
CA ASP A 165 13.31 -7.04 -0.97
C ASP A 165 12.93 -8.11 -1.99
N VAL A 166 13.26 -7.91 -3.25
CA VAL A 166 13.03 -8.88 -4.32
C VAL A 166 13.91 -10.10 -4.12
N MET A 167 13.28 -11.27 -3.95
CA MET A 167 14.00 -12.52 -3.80
C MET A 167 14.31 -13.15 -5.14
N SER A 168 15.53 -13.66 -5.27
CA SER A 168 15.98 -14.34 -6.48
C SER A 168 16.44 -15.77 -6.17
N PHE A 169 15.85 -16.75 -6.86
CA PHE A 169 16.15 -18.16 -6.68
C PHE A 169 16.65 -18.77 -8.00
N PRO A 170 17.45 -19.85 -7.95
CA PRO A 170 17.78 -20.62 -9.15
C PRO A 170 16.50 -21.21 -9.78
N GLY A 171 16.28 -20.99 -11.06
CA GLY A 171 15.18 -21.58 -11.79
C GLY A 171 15.39 -23.07 -12.08
N ARG A 172 14.32 -23.88 -12.08
CA ARG A 172 14.35 -25.34 -12.27
C ARG A 172 14.95 -25.78 -13.63
N HIS A 173 14.89 -24.92 -14.64
CA HIS A 173 15.39 -25.17 -15.99
C HIS A 173 16.55 -24.22 -16.37
N GLY A 174 17.29 -23.73 -15.39
CA GLY A 174 18.28 -22.67 -15.56
C GLY A 174 17.64 -21.28 -15.54
N GLY A 175 18.48 -20.22 -15.40
CA GLY A 175 18.00 -18.86 -15.20
C GLY A 175 17.69 -18.52 -13.73
N LYS A 176 17.09 -17.36 -13.51
CA LYS A 176 16.69 -16.87 -12.18
C LYS A 176 15.18 -16.79 -12.10
N LEU A 177 14.60 -17.30 -11.03
CA LEU A 177 13.21 -17.00 -10.62
C LEU A 177 13.24 -15.79 -9.70
N VAL A 178 12.59 -14.72 -10.12
CA VAL A 178 12.49 -13.47 -9.38
C VAL A 178 11.10 -13.37 -8.77
N ILE A 179 11.01 -13.22 -7.45
CA ILE A 179 9.76 -13.16 -6.71
C ILE A 179 9.67 -11.81 -6.01
N PRO A 180 8.75 -10.92 -6.41
CA PRO A 180 8.47 -9.68 -5.71
C PRO A 180 7.94 -9.95 -4.29
N PRO A 181 8.18 -9.05 -3.30
CA PRO A 181 7.76 -9.23 -1.91
C PRO A 181 6.27 -9.54 -1.76
N LEU A 182 5.42 -8.81 -2.46
CA LEU A 182 3.97 -9.00 -2.42
C LEU A 182 3.56 -10.40 -2.94
N ALA A 183 4.21 -10.91 -4.00
CA ALA A 183 3.93 -12.24 -4.51
C ALA A 183 4.35 -13.34 -3.52
N PHE A 184 5.41 -13.12 -2.75
CA PHE A 184 5.83 -14.04 -1.69
C PHE A 184 4.82 -14.07 -0.53
N SER A 185 4.33 -12.92 -0.10
CA SER A 185 3.26 -12.84 0.92
C SER A 185 2.00 -13.59 0.48
N LEU A 186 1.57 -13.41 -0.77
CA LEU A 186 0.42 -14.12 -1.32
C LEU A 186 0.59 -15.64 -1.35
N LEU A 187 1.82 -16.12 -1.57
CA LEU A 187 2.11 -17.56 -1.52
C LEU A 187 2.03 -18.11 -0.09
N LEU A 188 2.49 -17.36 0.90
CA LEU A 188 2.43 -17.74 2.31
C LEU A 188 1.01 -17.75 2.86
N ASP A 189 0.19 -16.77 2.49
CA ASP A 189 -1.24 -16.69 2.90
C ASP A 189 -2.05 -17.91 2.45
N GLY A 190 -1.61 -18.62 1.40
CA GLY A 190 -2.24 -19.85 0.92
C GLY A 190 -1.83 -21.12 1.69
N ILE A 191 -0.90 -21.02 2.64
CA ILE A 191 -0.37 -22.18 3.41
C ILE A 191 -1.04 -22.23 4.78
N SER A 192 -1.83 -23.28 5.02
CA SER A 192 -2.48 -23.49 6.32
C SER A 192 -1.45 -23.61 7.45
N GLY A 193 -1.50 -22.74 8.44
CA GLY A 193 -0.67 -22.78 9.64
C GLY A 193 0.59 -21.89 9.60
N VAL A 194 0.69 -20.99 8.65
CA VAL A 194 1.67 -19.91 8.60
C VAL A 194 1.04 -18.60 9.04
#